data_bd673f66a1e0518e0e779000613fd70e
#
_entry.id   bd673f66a1e0518e0e779000613fd70e
#
_cell.length_a   1.000
_cell.length_b   1.000
_cell.length_c   1.000
_cell.angle_alpha   90.00
_cell.angle_beta   90.00
_cell.angle_gamma   90.00
#
_symmetry.space_group_name_H-M   'P 1'
#
loop_
_entity.id
_entity.type
_entity.pdbx_description
1 polymer ?
#
loop_
_entity_poly.entity_id
_entity_poly.type
_entity_poly.pdbx_seq_one_letter_code
_entity_poly.pdbx_strand_id
1 'polypeptide(L)'
;MSENLKLWDIIDSFISGDWGNEEESPEAPCYVSCIRGADIVPICNSDFDNIPIRYISNRSFTTHCLQEGDIIVEKSGGSPTQSTGRVVYISKELLAAKNNIVCSNFCVAFRVKSEWNSLYIYYYLRNVYNAGVFFNFEGKTSGIKNLDIETAFRAIPIKAITMETQISIATAISCLDKKIALNRSLNDNLPTLDHSLAVATTHLAA
;
A
#
# COMPACT_ATOMS: atom_id res chain seq x y z
N MET A 1 22.95 -18.23 -16.70
CA MET A 1 23.65 -17.40 -15.71
C MET A 1 22.56 -16.76 -14.85
N SER A 2 22.30 -17.29 -13.65
CA SER A 2 21.39 -16.62 -12.71
C SER A 2 22.19 -15.50 -12.05
N GLU A 3 22.14 -14.33 -12.62
CA GLU A 3 22.65 -13.14 -11.96
C GLU A 3 21.93 -12.99 -10.61
N ASN A 4 22.68 -12.63 -9.58
CA ASN A 4 22.20 -12.34 -8.24
C ASN A 4 21.41 -11.01 -8.24
N LEU A 5 20.30 -10.97 -9.02
CA LEU A 5 19.48 -9.79 -9.20
C LEU A 5 18.86 -9.37 -7.86
N LYS A 6 18.86 -8.08 -7.59
CA LYS A 6 18.31 -7.49 -6.38
C LYS A 6 17.07 -6.63 -6.68
N LEU A 7 16.24 -6.38 -5.69
CA LEU A 7 15.10 -5.49 -5.83
C LEU A 7 15.51 -4.11 -6.35
N TRP A 8 16.68 -3.61 -5.93
CA TRP A 8 17.19 -2.33 -6.41
C TRP A 8 17.37 -2.27 -7.93
N ASP A 9 17.79 -3.38 -8.53
CA ASP A 9 18.12 -3.43 -9.95
C ASP A 9 16.90 -3.35 -10.88
N ILE A 10 15.71 -3.64 -10.35
CA ILE A 10 14.45 -3.64 -11.09
C ILE A 10 13.66 -2.33 -10.98
N ILE A 11 14.15 -1.38 -10.18
CA ILE A 11 13.47 -0.10 -9.99
C ILE A 11 13.86 0.85 -11.11
N ASP A 12 12.86 1.51 -11.68
CA ASP A 12 13.02 2.58 -12.65
C ASP A 12 13.23 3.92 -11.93
N SER A 13 12.34 4.27 -11.02
CA SER A 13 12.36 5.56 -10.34
C SER A 13 11.73 5.49 -8.96
N PHE A 14 12.20 6.35 -8.05
CA PHE A 14 11.58 6.60 -6.76
C PHE A 14 10.81 7.93 -6.78
N ILE A 15 9.69 7.94 -6.07
CA ILE A 15 8.82 9.12 -5.91
C ILE A 15 8.70 9.38 -4.42
N SER A 16 9.26 10.51 -3.96
CA SER A 16 9.17 10.90 -2.55
C SER A 16 7.75 11.27 -2.15
N GLY A 17 7.45 11.17 -0.86
CA GLY A 17 6.17 11.62 -0.34
C GLY A 17 6.14 13.15 -0.17
N ASP A 18 4.92 13.70 -0.23
CA ASP A 18 4.60 15.06 0.13
C ASP A 18 3.33 15.08 0.99
N TRP A 19 3.45 15.55 2.23
CA TRP A 19 2.31 15.62 3.13
C TRP A 19 1.36 16.77 2.78
N GLY A 20 1.88 17.84 2.18
CA GLY A 20 1.11 19.02 1.83
C GLY A 20 0.54 19.80 3.02
N ASN A 21 -0.39 20.70 2.72
CA ASN A 21 -1.11 21.54 3.66
C ASN A 21 -2.53 20.99 3.91
N GLU A 22 -3.15 21.39 5.03
CA GLU A 22 -4.55 21.03 5.34
C GLU A 22 -5.54 21.88 4.55
N GLU A 23 -5.15 23.10 4.23
CA GLU A 23 -5.97 24.10 3.54
C GLU A 23 -5.34 24.48 2.19
N GLU A 24 -6.19 24.85 1.25
CA GLU A 24 -5.78 25.40 -0.02
C GLU A 24 -5.13 26.78 0.17
N SER A 25 -4.05 27.04 -0.57
CA SER A 25 -3.39 28.33 -0.61
C SER A 25 -2.86 28.64 -2.01
N PRO A 26 -2.50 29.89 -2.33
CA PRO A 26 -1.89 30.23 -3.61
C PRO A 26 -0.61 29.44 -3.90
N GLU A 27 0.15 29.06 -2.87
CA GLU A 27 1.38 28.27 -2.97
C GLU A 27 1.10 26.75 -3.09
N ALA A 28 -0.08 26.30 -2.62
CA ALA A 28 -0.49 24.90 -2.62
C ALA A 28 -1.95 24.75 -3.13
N PRO A 29 -2.19 24.99 -4.43
CA PRO A 29 -3.53 24.99 -4.99
C PRO A 29 -4.02 23.59 -5.42
N CYS A 30 -3.14 22.58 -5.43
CA CYS A 30 -3.49 21.27 -5.97
C CYS A 30 -4.05 20.34 -4.89
N TYR A 31 -5.31 19.98 -5.04
CA TYR A 31 -6.00 18.98 -4.23
C TYR A 31 -5.49 17.57 -4.51
N VAL A 32 -5.14 16.82 -3.46
CA VAL A 32 -4.65 15.44 -3.54
C VAL A 32 -5.16 14.56 -2.39
N SER A 33 -5.24 13.26 -2.62
CA SER A 33 -5.45 12.23 -1.60
C SER A 33 -4.09 11.71 -1.15
N CYS A 34 -3.71 11.92 0.12
CA CYS A 34 -2.37 11.62 0.63
C CYS A 34 -2.36 10.34 1.47
N ILE A 35 -1.80 9.25 0.95
CA ILE A 35 -1.73 7.94 1.62
C ILE A 35 -0.66 7.95 2.71
N ARG A 36 -1.07 7.59 3.93
CA ARG A 36 -0.20 7.45 5.11
C ARG A 36 0.06 5.97 5.42
N GLY A 37 1.01 5.71 6.31
CA GLY A 37 1.21 4.37 6.87
C GLY A 37 -0.06 3.77 7.51
N ALA A 38 -0.92 4.60 8.12
CA ALA A 38 -2.19 4.15 8.70
C ALA A 38 -3.20 3.66 7.66
N ASP A 39 -3.13 4.18 6.44
CA ASP A 39 -4.09 3.88 5.38
C ASP A 39 -3.74 2.58 4.62
N ILE A 40 -2.53 2.02 4.83
CA ILE A 40 -2.04 0.85 4.11
C ILE A 40 -2.94 -0.37 4.30
N VAL A 41 -3.27 -0.71 5.56
CA VAL A 41 -4.10 -1.88 5.85
C VAL A 41 -5.54 -1.70 5.36
N PRO A 42 -6.22 -0.56 5.60
CA PRO A 42 -7.51 -0.26 4.97
C PRO A 42 -7.50 -0.43 3.46
N ILE A 43 -6.54 0.18 2.76
CA ILE A 43 -6.44 0.11 1.29
C ILE A 43 -6.27 -1.34 0.80
N CYS A 44 -5.45 -2.15 1.48
CA CYS A 44 -5.29 -3.58 1.15
C CYS A 44 -6.59 -4.38 1.33
N ASN A 45 -7.56 -3.85 2.11
CA ASN A 45 -8.89 -4.41 2.29
C ASN A 45 -9.95 -3.72 1.42
N SER A 46 -9.54 -2.90 0.45
CA SER A 46 -10.42 -2.12 -0.44
C SER A 46 -11.25 -1.04 0.29
N ASP A 47 -10.81 -0.61 1.47
CA ASP A 47 -11.36 0.53 2.19
C ASP A 47 -10.51 1.77 1.91
N PHE A 48 -11.11 2.75 1.22
CA PHE A 48 -10.45 3.97 0.78
C PHE A 48 -11.00 5.23 1.49
N ASP A 49 -11.96 5.11 2.39
CA ASP A 49 -12.77 6.24 2.88
C ASP A 49 -11.95 7.26 3.66
N ASN A 50 -11.01 6.80 4.49
CA ASN A 50 -10.30 7.62 5.45
C ASN A 50 -8.97 8.22 4.95
N ILE A 51 -8.69 8.15 3.65
CA ILE A 51 -7.49 8.77 3.07
C ILE A 51 -7.63 10.29 3.15
N PRO A 52 -6.72 11.00 3.87
CA PRO A 52 -6.86 12.44 4.05
C PRO A 52 -6.62 13.21 2.76
N ILE A 53 -7.35 14.30 2.67
CA ILE A 53 -7.19 15.31 1.62
C ILE A 53 -6.10 16.27 2.05
N ARG A 54 -5.25 16.66 1.09
CA ARG A 54 -4.17 17.63 1.26
C ARG A 54 -4.07 18.54 0.05
N TYR A 55 -3.37 19.63 0.21
CA TYR A 55 -3.10 20.60 -0.84
C TYR A 55 -1.59 20.75 -1.03
N ILE A 56 -1.13 20.63 -2.26
CA ILE A 56 0.30 20.68 -2.62
C ILE A 56 0.55 21.71 -3.72
N SER A 57 1.79 22.10 -3.90
CA SER A 57 2.17 23.02 -4.98
C SER A 57 2.05 22.37 -6.36
N ASN A 58 1.90 23.18 -7.41
CA ASN A 58 1.90 22.70 -8.80
C ASN A 58 3.15 21.88 -9.16
N ARG A 59 4.31 22.28 -8.64
CA ARG A 59 5.58 21.56 -8.83
C ARG A 59 5.50 20.17 -8.18
N SER A 60 5.05 20.12 -6.93
CA SER A 60 4.89 18.86 -6.21
C SER A 60 3.87 17.96 -6.90
N PHE A 61 2.75 18.51 -7.33
CA PHE A 61 1.73 17.78 -8.08
C PHE A 61 2.31 17.07 -9.31
N THR A 62 3.12 17.76 -10.10
CA THR A 62 3.74 17.18 -11.30
C THR A 62 4.72 16.06 -10.98
N THR A 63 5.41 16.12 -9.82
CA THR A 63 6.52 15.21 -9.51
C THR A 63 6.15 14.10 -8.54
N HIS A 64 5.08 14.23 -7.75
CA HIS A 64 4.72 13.28 -6.68
C HIS A 64 3.41 12.53 -6.90
N CYS A 65 2.59 12.94 -7.90
CA CYS A 65 1.38 12.19 -8.21
C CYS A 65 1.69 10.79 -8.72
N LEU A 66 1.01 9.83 -8.10
CA LEU A 66 1.17 8.42 -8.38
C LEU A 66 0.21 7.98 -9.50
N GLN A 67 0.64 6.98 -10.23
CA GLN A 67 -0.11 6.36 -11.31
C GLN A 67 -0.35 4.87 -11.05
N GLU A 68 -1.20 4.27 -11.86
CA GLU A 68 -1.41 2.82 -11.81
C GLU A 68 -0.09 2.07 -11.92
N GLY A 69 0.10 1.09 -11.05
CA GLY A 69 1.32 0.29 -11.03
C GLY A 69 2.40 0.81 -10.10
N ASP A 70 2.31 2.03 -9.59
CA ASP A 70 3.23 2.51 -8.56
C ASP A 70 3.03 1.73 -7.27
N ILE A 71 4.11 1.51 -6.52
CA ILE A 71 4.09 0.78 -5.26
C ILE A 71 4.58 1.71 -4.15
N ILE A 72 3.75 1.94 -3.13
CA ILE A 72 4.14 2.68 -1.94
C ILE A 72 4.76 1.72 -0.93
N VAL A 73 5.84 2.15 -0.28
CA VAL A 73 6.48 1.47 0.86
C VAL A 73 6.49 2.42 2.06
N GLU A 74 6.06 1.93 3.21
CA GLU A 74 6.18 2.63 4.48
C GLU A 74 7.66 2.72 4.88
N LYS A 75 8.20 3.92 4.90
CA LYS A 75 9.59 4.18 5.27
C LYS A 75 9.74 4.41 6.78
N SER A 76 8.78 5.08 7.39
CA SER A 76 8.85 5.47 8.81
C SER A 76 7.54 5.18 9.51
N GLY A 77 7.60 4.70 10.74
CA GLY A 77 6.41 4.34 11.52
C GLY A 77 6.64 3.09 12.34
N GLY A 78 5.69 2.14 12.24
CA GLY A 78 5.73 0.89 12.98
C GLY A 78 5.43 1.06 14.47
N SER A 79 5.57 -0.03 15.20
CA SER A 79 5.44 -0.09 16.67
C SER A 79 6.52 -1.03 17.20
N PRO A 80 6.65 -1.21 18.53
CA PRO A 80 7.59 -2.18 19.08
C PRO A 80 7.41 -3.59 18.52
N THR A 81 6.18 -3.96 18.14
CA THR A 81 5.81 -5.28 17.63
C THR A 81 5.53 -5.33 16.13
N GLN A 82 5.48 -4.18 15.45
CA GLN A 82 5.18 -4.10 14.02
C GLN A 82 6.35 -3.46 13.27
N SER A 83 6.86 -4.15 12.25
CA SER A 83 7.89 -3.61 11.35
C SER A 83 7.34 -2.48 10.47
N THR A 84 8.24 -1.61 10.03
CA THR A 84 8.06 -0.75 8.85
C THR A 84 8.18 -1.57 7.57
N GLY A 85 7.86 -0.97 6.44
CA GLY A 85 7.98 -1.65 5.13
C GLY A 85 6.68 -2.28 4.63
N ARG A 86 5.53 -1.93 5.22
CA ARG A 86 4.22 -2.26 4.64
C ARG A 86 4.08 -1.63 3.27
N VAL A 87 3.38 -2.29 2.35
CA VAL A 87 3.28 -1.85 0.96
C VAL A 87 1.84 -1.67 0.50
N VAL A 88 1.62 -0.73 -0.42
CA VAL A 88 0.36 -0.51 -1.13
C VAL A 88 0.63 -0.49 -2.63
N TYR A 89 -0.25 -1.14 -3.38
CA TYR A 89 -0.28 -1.06 -4.84
C TYR A 89 -1.29 -0.01 -5.30
N ILE A 90 -0.89 0.88 -6.18
CA ILE A 90 -1.78 1.87 -6.79
C ILE A 90 -2.57 1.18 -7.90
N SER A 91 -3.79 0.76 -7.56
CA SER A 91 -4.68 0.04 -8.47
C SER A 91 -5.61 0.99 -9.22
N LYS A 92 -6.24 0.49 -10.29
CA LYS A 92 -7.29 1.22 -11.02
C LYS A 92 -8.47 1.56 -10.13
N GLU A 93 -8.85 0.63 -9.26
CA GLU A 93 -9.97 0.81 -8.32
C GLU A 93 -9.68 1.95 -7.35
N LEU A 94 -8.46 2.02 -6.81
CA LEU A 94 -8.03 3.09 -5.92
C LEU A 94 -8.00 4.44 -6.65
N LEU A 95 -7.48 4.49 -7.87
CA LEU A 95 -7.45 5.71 -8.70
C LEU A 95 -8.85 6.16 -9.13
N ALA A 96 -9.79 5.24 -9.31
CA ALA A 96 -11.18 5.57 -9.60
C ALA A 96 -11.92 6.14 -8.38
N ALA A 97 -11.59 5.66 -7.19
CA ALA A 97 -12.19 6.11 -5.93
C ALA A 97 -11.57 7.42 -5.40
N LYS A 98 -10.29 7.64 -5.66
CA LYS A 98 -9.50 8.80 -5.17
C LYS A 98 -8.67 9.36 -6.30
N ASN A 99 -8.89 10.63 -6.60
CA ASN A 99 -8.11 11.34 -7.61
C ASN A 99 -6.82 11.90 -7.03
N ASN A 100 -5.80 12.07 -7.89
CA ASN A 100 -4.56 12.76 -7.55
C ASN A 100 -3.88 12.19 -6.29
N ILE A 101 -3.48 10.93 -6.36
CA ILE A 101 -2.91 10.25 -5.20
C ILE A 101 -1.43 10.61 -5.03
N VAL A 102 -1.04 10.95 -3.81
CA VAL A 102 0.35 11.07 -3.36
C VAL A 102 0.56 10.22 -2.11
N CYS A 103 1.79 10.00 -1.68
CA CYS A 103 2.07 9.42 -0.37
C CYS A 103 2.66 10.46 0.59
N SER A 104 2.51 10.23 1.90
CA SER A 104 3.07 11.08 2.94
C SER A 104 4.59 10.97 3.03
N ASN A 105 5.24 11.90 3.72
CA ASN A 105 6.70 11.91 3.93
C ASN A 105 7.21 10.69 4.73
N PHE A 106 6.33 9.94 5.39
CA PHE A 106 6.64 8.67 6.05
C PHE A 106 6.61 7.47 5.10
N CYS A 107 6.31 7.69 3.84
CA CYS A 107 6.27 6.72 2.77
C CYS A 107 7.17 7.16 1.62
N VAL A 108 7.48 6.22 0.75
CA VAL A 108 8.07 6.47 -0.57
C VAL A 108 7.37 5.56 -1.57
N ALA A 109 7.16 6.05 -2.77
CA ALA A 109 6.68 5.21 -3.85
C ALA A 109 7.79 4.93 -4.86
N PHE A 110 7.63 3.90 -5.66
CA PHE A 110 8.54 3.60 -6.75
C PHE A 110 7.82 2.95 -7.93
N ARG A 111 8.42 3.07 -9.10
CA ARG A 111 8.07 2.38 -10.35
C ARG A 111 9.05 1.28 -10.63
N VAL A 112 8.56 0.19 -11.17
CA VAL A 112 9.43 -0.87 -11.68
C VAL A 112 9.68 -0.67 -13.17
N LYS A 113 10.82 -1.18 -13.63
CA LYS A 113 11.16 -1.21 -15.05
C LYS A 113 10.12 -2.02 -15.84
N SER A 114 9.97 -1.73 -17.11
CA SER A 114 8.94 -2.32 -18.01
C SER A 114 9.04 -3.85 -18.15
N GLU A 115 10.19 -4.44 -17.85
CA GLU A 115 10.42 -5.89 -17.88
C GLU A 115 9.82 -6.61 -16.66
N TRP A 116 9.24 -5.86 -15.71
CA TRP A 116 8.68 -6.40 -14.49
C TRP A 116 7.20 -6.04 -14.35
N ASN A 117 6.42 -7.03 -13.97
CA ASN A 117 5.02 -6.82 -13.61
C ASN A 117 4.94 -6.20 -12.20
N SER A 118 4.45 -4.97 -12.10
CA SER A 118 4.40 -4.22 -10.83
C SER A 118 3.52 -4.91 -9.77
N LEU A 119 2.42 -5.55 -10.17
CA LEU A 119 1.55 -6.29 -9.25
C LEU A 119 2.26 -7.54 -8.70
N TYR A 120 3.08 -8.21 -9.51
CA TYR A 120 3.94 -9.31 -9.04
C TYR A 120 4.95 -8.81 -8.00
N ILE A 121 5.60 -7.67 -8.26
CA ILE A 121 6.57 -7.07 -7.32
C ILE A 121 5.87 -6.64 -6.03
N TYR A 122 4.68 -6.09 -6.09
CA TYR A 122 3.88 -5.80 -4.90
C TYR A 122 3.63 -7.04 -4.04
N TYR A 123 3.21 -8.16 -4.63
CA TYR A 123 3.01 -9.40 -3.89
C TYR A 123 4.31 -10.00 -3.36
N TYR A 124 5.39 -9.87 -4.12
CA TYR A 124 6.71 -10.28 -3.64
C TYR A 124 7.12 -9.49 -2.40
N LEU A 125 6.94 -8.16 -2.40
CA LEU A 125 7.24 -7.31 -1.24
C LEU A 125 6.33 -7.59 -0.04
N ARG A 126 5.07 -7.90 -0.25
CA ARG A 126 4.17 -8.38 0.83
C ARG A 126 4.72 -9.66 1.47
N ASN A 127 5.21 -10.58 0.67
CA ASN A 127 5.83 -11.81 1.19
C ASN A 127 7.12 -11.50 1.97
N VAL A 128 7.98 -10.62 1.47
CA VAL A 128 9.20 -10.15 2.14
C VAL A 128 8.86 -9.51 3.49
N TYR A 129 7.84 -8.65 3.54
CA TYR A 129 7.35 -8.03 4.77
C TYR A 129 6.84 -9.08 5.77
N ASN A 130 5.98 -9.98 5.32
CA ASN A 130 5.39 -11.03 6.16
C ASN A 130 6.43 -12.03 6.69
N ALA A 131 7.52 -12.24 5.95
CA ALA A 131 8.67 -13.03 6.41
C ALA A 131 9.58 -12.28 7.40
N GLY A 132 9.25 -11.03 7.75
CA GLY A 132 10.02 -10.23 8.71
C GLY A 132 11.37 -9.75 8.21
N VAL A 133 11.64 -9.83 6.90
CA VAL A 133 12.97 -9.50 6.34
C VAL A 133 13.32 -8.03 6.55
N PHE A 134 12.35 -7.12 6.46
CA PHE A 134 12.58 -5.69 6.63
C PHE A 134 13.03 -5.31 8.05
N PHE A 135 12.72 -6.12 9.04
CA PHE A 135 13.15 -5.89 10.43
C PHE A 135 14.68 -5.78 10.56
N ASN A 136 15.42 -6.46 9.68
CA ASN A 136 16.89 -6.44 9.67
C ASN A 136 17.47 -5.10 9.16
N PHE A 137 16.64 -4.27 8.54
CA PHE A 137 17.03 -3.00 7.92
C PHE A 137 16.40 -1.78 8.61
N GLU A 138 15.81 -1.99 9.81
CA GLU A 138 15.23 -0.91 10.60
C GLU A 138 16.28 -0.22 11.48
N GLY A 139 16.43 1.08 11.30
CA GLY A 139 17.14 1.95 12.23
C GLY A 139 16.25 2.33 13.42
N LYS A 140 16.77 2.21 14.63
CA LYS A 140 16.10 2.66 15.86
C LYS A 140 16.63 4.03 16.26
N THR A 141 15.91 5.09 15.92
CA THR A 141 16.19 6.43 16.42
C THR A 141 14.95 6.98 17.11
N SER A 142 15.06 7.34 18.40
CA SER A 142 14.06 8.13 19.15
C SER A 142 12.59 7.67 19.06
N GLY A 143 12.32 6.37 19.14
CA GLY A 143 10.95 5.85 19.22
C GLY A 143 10.23 5.62 17.90
N ILE A 144 10.66 6.23 16.79
CA ILE A 144 10.15 5.98 15.45
C ILE A 144 11.14 5.07 14.73
N LYS A 145 10.65 3.97 14.18
CA LYS A 145 11.44 3.08 13.33
C LYS A 145 11.54 3.67 11.92
N ASN A 146 12.72 3.58 11.33
CA ASN A 146 12.96 3.97 9.94
C ASN A 146 13.56 2.80 9.18
N LEU A 147 12.96 2.44 8.06
CA LEU A 147 13.48 1.43 7.14
C LEU A 147 14.52 2.08 6.21
N ASP A 148 15.72 1.53 6.20
CA ASP A 148 16.71 1.84 5.18
C ASP A 148 16.34 1.07 3.89
N ILE A 149 15.52 1.72 3.06
CA ILE A 149 14.98 1.13 1.83
C ILE A 149 16.10 0.82 0.84
N GLU A 150 17.11 1.70 0.72
CA GLU A 150 18.20 1.47 -0.22
C GLU A 150 19.00 0.22 0.16
N THR A 151 19.44 0.14 1.40
CA THR A 151 20.18 -1.04 1.90
C THR A 151 19.33 -2.30 1.80
N ALA A 152 18.05 -2.23 2.18
CA ALA A 152 17.13 -3.37 2.07
C ALA A 152 16.99 -3.86 0.63
N PHE A 153 16.71 -2.95 -0.31
CA PHE A 153 16.45 -3.31 -1.71
C PHE A 153 17.72 -3.80 -2.42
N ARG A 154 18.91 -3.32 -2.04
CA ARG A 154 20.21 -3.84 -2.52
C ARG A 154 20.56 -5.21 -1.94
N ALA A 155 20.02 -5.56 -0.78
CA ALA A 155 20.27 -6.86 -0.13
C ALA A 155 19.28 -7.94 -0.59
N ILE A 156 18.00 -7.60 -0.76
CA ILE A 156 16.92 -8.55 -1.03
C ILE A 156 17.04 -9.09 -2.47
N PRO A 157 17.25 -10.42 -2.65
CA PRO A 157 17.35 -11.02 -3.96
C PRO A 157 15.98 -11.06 -4.64
N ILE A 158 15.97 -11.03 -5.96
CA ILE A 158 14.78 -11.34 -6.75
C ILE A 158 15.15 -12.26 -7.92
N LYS A 159 14.29 -13.24 -8.18
CA LYS A 159 14.52 -14.18 -9.28
C LYS A 159 13.93 -13.64 -10.57
N ALA A 160 14.74 -13.54 -11.60
CA ALA A 160 14.27 -13.28 -12.95
C ALA A 160 13.42 -14.45 -13.45
N ILE A 161 12.15 -14.19 -13.71
CA ILE A 161 11.19 -15.11 -14.33
C ILE A 161 10.51 -14.39 -15.49
N THR A 162 9.94 -15.15 -16.42
CA THR A 162 9.30 -14.56 -17.61
C THR A 162 8.12 -13.68 -17.21
N MET A 163 7.83 -12.65 -18.00
CA MET A 163 6.67 -11.76 -17.79
C MET A 163 5.35 -12.56 -17.70
N GLU A 164 5.18 -13.57 -18.52
CA GLU A 164 4.01 -14.45 -18.48
C GLU A 164 3.85 -15.15 -17.11
N THR A 165 4.94 -15.65 -16.55
CA THR A 165 4.94 -16.27 -15.21
C THR A 165 4.63 -15.24 -14.14
N GLN A 166 5.22 -14.03 -14.23
CA GLN A 166 4.92 -12.94 -13.28
C GLN A 166 3.42 -12.58 -13.29
N ILE A 167 2.84 -12.40 -14.48
CA ILE A 167 1.40 -12.11 -14.67
C ILE A 167 0.54 -13.23 -14.09
N SER A 168 0.87 -14.50 -14.39
CA SER A 168 0.10 -15.64 -13.90
C SER A 168 0.08 -15.71 -12.37
N ILE A 169 1.23 -15.52 -11.71
CA ILE A 169 1.34 -15.49 -10.25
C ILE A 169 0.53 -14.31 -9.68
N ALA A 170 0.73 -13.12 -10.21
CA ALA A 170 0.05 -11.91 -9.74
C ALA A 170 -1.48 -12.02 -9.87
N THR A 171 -1.96 -12.54 -11.00
CA THR A 171 -3.39 -12.73 -11.27
C THR A 171 -4.01 -13.74 -10.29
N ALA A 172 -3.34 -14.87 -10.06
CA ALA A 172 -3.84 -15.89 -9.14
C ALA A 172 -3.99 -15.34 -7.71
N ILE A 173 -2.97 -14.62 -7.20
CA ILE A 173 -3.01 -14.03 -5.85
C ILE A 173 -4.05 -12.91 -5.78
N SER A 174 -4.11 -12.05 -6.79
CA SER A 174 -5.10 -10.96 -6.86
C SER A 174 -6.54 -11.48 -6.84
N CYS A 175 -6.80 -12.60 -7.51
CA CYS A 175 -8.12 -13.23 -7.48
C CYS A 175 -8.49 -13.70 -6.06
N LEU A 176 -7.54 -14.22 -5.30
CA LEU A 176 -7.75 -14.62 -3.90
C LEU A 176 -7.99 -13.40 -2.99
N ASP A 177 -7.17 -12.34 -3.12
CA ASP A 177 -7.35 -11.10 -2.35
C ASP A 177 -8.74 -10.49 -2.61
N LYS A 178 -9.20 -10.43 -3.87
CA LYS A 178 -10.55 -9.95 -4.22
C LYS A 178 -11.65 -10.80 -3.59
N LYS A 179 -11.52 -12.13 -3.56
CA LYS A 179 -12.49 -13.02 -2.89
C LYS A 179 -12.50 -12.79 -1.38
N ILE A 180 -11.33 -12.59 -0.76
CA ILE A 180 -11.23 -12.29 0.67
C ILE A 180 -11.92 -10.96 0.99
N ALA A 181 -11.66 -9.91 0.20
CA ALA A 181 -12.29 -8.61 0.38
C ALA A 181 -13.83 -8.70 0.23
N LEU A 182 -14.31 -9.42 -0.79
CA LEU A 182 -15.75 -9.64 -1.00
C LEU A 182 -16.39 -10.38 0.19
N ASN A 183 -15.76 -11.46 0.66
CA ASN A 183 -16.29 -12.23 1.79
C ASN A 183 -16.33 -11.40 3.08
N ARG A 184 -15.34 -10.53 3.32
CA ARG A 184 -15.36 -9.59 4.45
C ARG A 184 -16.52 -8.63 4.33
N SER A 185 -16.69 -7.98 3.18
CA SER A 185 -17.82 -7.07 2.94
C SER A 185 -19.19 -7.77 3.11
N LEU A 186 -19.32 -9.02 2.69
CA LEU A 186 -20.54 -9.81 2.90
C LEU A 186 -20.78 -10.09 4.39
N ASN A 187 -19.73 -10.47 5.12
CA ASN A 187 -19.84 -10.74 6.56
C ASN A 187 -20.20 -9.49 7.35
N ASP A 188 -19.60 -8.33 7.00
CA ASP A 188 -19.88 -7.05 7.67
C ASP A 188 -21.33 -6.58 7.43
N ASN A 189 -21.96 -7.01 6.32
CA ASN A 189 -23.34 -6.71 5.97
C ASN A 189 -24.35 -7.76 6.46
N LEU A 190 -23.90 -8.92 7.01
CA LEU A 190 -24.81 -9.89 7.60
C LEU A 190 -25.35 -9.37 8.94
N PRO A 191 -26.70 -9.35 9.17
CA PRO A 191 -27.23 -9.01 10.47
C PRO A 191 -26.66 -9.98 11.51
N THR A 192 -26.11 -9.45 12.59
CA THR A 192 -25.70 -10.28 13.71
C THR A 192 -26.93 -11.04 14.23
N LEU A 193 -26.87 -12.38 14.24
CA LEU A 193 -27.97 -13.27 14.63
C LEU A 193 -28.52 -12.97 16.04
N ASP A 194 -27.79 -12.26 16.87
CA ASP A 194 -28.21 -11.86 18.22
C ASP A 194 -29.40 -10.89 18.27
N HIS A 195 -29.58 -10.04 17.23
CA HIS A 195 -30.74 -9.13 17.22
C HIS A 195 -32.03 -9.79 16.77
N SER A 196 -31.98 -10.84 15.95
CA SER A 196 -33.19 -11.52 15.46
C SER A 196 -33.81 -12.47 16.50
N LEU A 197 -32.97 -13.08 17.36
CA LEU A 197 -33.46 -13.92 18.46
C LEU A 197 -34.08 -13.09 19.60
N ALA A 198 -33.56 -11.91 19.89
CA ALA A 198 -34.13 -11.03 20.92
C ALA A 198 -35.51 -10.47 20.55
N VAL A 199 -35.75 -10.21 19.25
CA VAL A 199 -37.08 -9.74 18.77
C VAL A 199 -38.11 -10.88 18.73
N ALA A 200 -37.68 -12.12 18.40
CA ALA A 200 -38.56 -13.28 18.36
C ALA A 200 -39.04 -13.71 19.76
N THR A 201 -38.19 -13.54 20.78
CA THR A 201 -38.56 -13.89 22.17
C THR A 201 -39.49 -12.87 22.83
N THR A 202 -39.50 -11.61 22.41
CA THR A 202 -40.44 -10.60 22.91
C THR A 202 -41.83 -10.70 22.32
N HIS A 203 -42.01 -11.34 21.16
CA HIS A 203 -43.34 -11.56 20.54
C HIS A 203 -44.03 -12.87 20.98
N LEU A 204 -43.34 -13.76 21.70
CA LEU A 204 -43.90 -15.01 22.23
C LEU A 204 -44.34 -14.89 23.72
N ALA A 205 -44.11 -13.72 24.34
CA ALA A 205 -44.45 -13.47 25.75
C ALA A 205 -45.54 -12.40 25.93
N ALA A 206 -46.33 -12.12 24.88
CA ALA A 206 -47.48 -11.18 24.94
C ALA A 206 -48.79 -11.92 24.64
#